data_8af0ce75707220ff75fab8be6ef390b0
#
_entry.id   8af0ce75707220ff75fab8be6ef390b0
#
_cell.length_a   1.000
_cell.length_b   1.000
_cell.length_c   1.000
_cell.angle_alpha   90.00
_cell.angle_beta   90.00
_cell.angle_gamma   90.00
#
_symmetry.space_group_name_H-M   'P 1'
#
loop_
_entity.id
_entity.type
_entity.pdbx_description
1 polymer ?
#
loop_
_entity_poly.entity_id
_entity_poly.type
_entity_poly.pdbx_seq_one_letter_code
_entity_poly.pdbx_strand_id
1 'polypeptide(L)'
;MVNREDLNLNIQFEHSNVNTYKIVKKGDYVIHLRSFQGGFAFSDKLGICSPAYTILRPSDILEYGYLSYYFTSRRFIKSLIIVTYGIRDGRSINVGEWLDMKVTIPSKERQRHVVEIIRSIEREVENGEAYVSCLSNQKQYLLRQMFI
;
A
#
# COMPACT_ATOMS: atom_id res chain seq x y z
N MET A 1 2.04 3.34 4.55
CA MET A 1 1.45 3.21 5.90
C MET A 1 1.09 4.59 6.42
N VAL A 2 -0.06 4.73 7.09
CA VAL A 2 -0.52 6.00 7.67
C VAL A 2 -0.13 6.03 9.15
N ASN A 3 0.28 7.18 9.69
CA ASN A 3 0.52 7.30 11.13
C ASN A 3 -0.80 7.17 11.89
N ARG A 4 -0.74 6.63 13.10
CA ARG A 4 -1.93 6.46 13.95
C ARG A 4 -2.60 7.80 14.29
N GLU A 5 -1.81 8.85 14.45
CA GLU A 5 -2.27 10.20 14.77
C GLU A 5 -3.06 10.84 13.62
N ASP A 6 -2.79 10.40 12.37
CA ASP A 6 -3.49 10.86 11.16
C ASP A 6 -4.83 10.12 10.93
N LEU A 7 -5.09 9.06 11.71
CA LEU A 7 -6.33 8.31 11.64
C LEU A 7 -7.30 8.84 12.69
N ASN A 8 -8.39 9.47 12.26
CA ASN A 8 -9.52 9.86 13.12
C ASN A 8 -10.29 8.63 13.70
N LEU A 9 -9.61 7.52 13.87
CA LEU A 9 -10.14 6.28 14.39
C LEU A 9 -9.55 6.01 15.76
N ASN A 10 -10.41 5.87 16.76
CA ASN A 10 -10.01 5.46 18.10
C ASN A 10 -9.72 3.94 18.09
N ILE A 11 -8.53 3.57 17.57
CA ILE A 11 -8.09 2.18 17.53
C ILE A 11 -7.69 1.79 18.95
N GLN A 12 -8.62 1.12 19.64
CA GLN A 12 -8.32 0.49 20.92
C GLN A 12 -7.47 -0.77 20.65
N PHE A 13 -6.31 -0.85 21.26
CA PHE A 13 -5.53 -2.07 21.31
C PHE A 13 -5.24 -2.43 22.78
N GLU A 14 -5.37 -3.69 23.09
CA GLU A 14 -5.03 -4.19 24.42
C GLU A 14 -3.52 -4.23 24.56
N HIS A 15 -2.98 -3.48 25.50
CA HIS A 15 -1.54 -3.46 25.80
C HIS A 15 -0.98 -4.85 26.15
N SER A 16 -1.83 -5.74 26.68
CA SER A 16 -1.47 -7.13 27.01
C SER A 16 -1.06 -7.96 25.78
N ASN A 17 -1.55 -7.62 24.58
CA ASN A 17 -1.35 -8.39 23.36
C ASN A 17 -0.23 -7.84 22.46
N VAL A 18 0.44 -6.76 22.83
CA VAL A 18 1.51 -6.12 22.01
C VAL A 18 2.65 -7.10 21.71
N ASN A 19 2.95 -8.02 22.61
CA ASN A 19 4.01 -9.02 22.44
C ASN A 19 3.74 -10.02 21.30
N THR A 20 2.49 -10.14 20.83
CA THR A 20 2.12 -11.02 19.72
C THR A 20 2.22 -10.33 18.36
N TYR A 21 2.39 -9.00 18.33
CA TYR A 21 2.45 -8.23 17.10
C TYR A 21 3.76 -8.46 16.36
N LYS A 22 3.68 -8.42 15.03
CA LYS A 22 4.86 -8.59 14.16
C LYS A 22 5.50 -7.24 13.89
N ILE A 23 6.84 -7.21 13.95
CA ILE A 23 7.63 -6.01 13.63
C ILE A 23 7.73 -5.88 12.11
N VAL A 24 7.33 -4.73 11.59
CA VAL A 24 7.43 -4.33 10.19
C VAL A 24 8.56 -3.35 10.05
N LYS A 25 9.53 -3.64 9.21
CA LYS A 25 10.68 -2.77 8.92
C LYS A 25 10.41 -1.91 7.68
N LYS A 26 11.16 -0.82 7.58
CA LYS A 26 11.18 -0.01 6.34
C LYS A 26 11.58 -0.90 5.16
N GLY A 27 10.75 -0.88 4.11
CA GLY A 27 10.94 -1.69 2.91
C GLY A 27 10.16 -3.03 2.93
N ASP A 28 9.57 -3.42 4.06
CA ASP A 28 8.73 -4.61 4.13
C ASP A 28 7.37 -4.37 3.46
N TYR A 29 6.74 -5.45 3.03
CA TYR A 29 5.36 -5.46 2.52
C TYR A 29 4.48 -6.23 3.49
N VAL A 30 3.35 -5.66 3.85
CA VAL A 30 2.35 -6.27 4.73
C VAL A 30 1.17 -6.73 3.90
N ILE A 31 0.77 -7.99 4.04
CA ILE A 31 -0.29 -8.59 3.24
C ILE A 31 -1.45 -8.98 4.13
N HIS A 32 -2.64 -8.53 3.73
CA HIS A 32 -3.90 -8.96 4.30
C HIS A 32 -4.52 -10.07 3.43
N LEU A 33 -4.54 -11.28 3.95
CA LEU A 33 -4.92 -12.48 3.19
C LEU A 33 -6.42 -12.60 2.88
N ARG A 34 -7.26 -11.79 3.51
CA ARG A 34 -8.73 -11.81 3.33
C ARG A 34 -9.24 -10.83 2.28
N SER A 35 -8.38 -10.01 1.70
CA SER A 35 -8.79 -9.01 0.71
C SER A 35 -8.14 -9.28 -0.64
N PHE A 36 -8.94 -9.81 -1.55
CA PHE A 36 -8.54 -10.09 -2.94
C PHE A 36 -8.20 -8.82 -3.75
N GLN A 37 -8.63 -7.65 -3.30
CA GLN A 37 -8.57 -6.42 -4.12
C GLN A 37 -7.54 -5.39 -3.66
N GLY A 38 -6.46 -5.77 -2.99
CA GLY A 38 -5.43 -4.80 -2.65
C GLY A 38 -4.96 -4.83 -1.20
N GLY A 39 -4.99 -6.00 -0.56
CA GLY A 39 -4.46 -6.20 0.78
C GLY A 39 -2.93 -6.14 0.89
N PHE A 40 -2.26 -5.37 0.02
CA PHE A 40 -0.81 -5.20 0.02
C PHE A 40 -0.47 -3.77 0.43
N ALA A 41 0.28 -3.61 1.51
CA ALA A 41 0.76 -2.32 1.97
C ALA A 41 2.28 -2.32 2.03
N PHE A 42 2.90 -1.29 1.47
CA PHE A 42 4.33 -1.04 1.59
C PHE A 42 4.63 -0.22 2.84
N SER A 43 5.67 -0.59 3.57
CA SER A 43 6.10 0.15 4.76
C SER A 43 7.32 1.01 4.46
N ASP A 44 7.16 2.30 4.59
CA ASP A 44 8.23 3.31 4.54
C ASP A 44 8.87 3.59 5.90
N LYS A 45 8.29 3.01 6.97
CA LYS A 45 8.66 3.25 8.37
C LYS A 45 8.80 1.94 9.16
N LEU A 46 9.45 2.03 10.31
CA LEU A 46 9.40 0.98 11.32
C LEU A 46 8.04 1.03 12.02
N GLY A 47 7.41 -0.12 12.20
CA GLY A 47 6.11 -0.22 12.86
C GLY A 47 5.80 -1.64 13.31
N ILE A 48 4.59 -1.83 13.77
CA ILE A 48 4.06 -3.13 14.17
C ILE A 48 2.74 -3.40 13.44
N CYS A 49 2.43 -4.67 13.17
CA CYS A 49 1.15 -5.07 12.62
C CYS A 49 0.58 -6.28 13.38
N SER A 50 -0.73 -6.49 13.25
CA SER A 50 -1.41 -7.65 13.82
C SER A 50 -0.79 -8.97 13.32
N PRO A 51 -0.74 -10.02 14.17
CA PRO A 51 -0.25 -11.33 13.78
C PRO A 51 -1.02 -11.97 12.60
N ALA A 52 -2.26 -11.51 12.34
CA ALA A 52 -3.07 -11.96 11.21
C ALA A 52 -2.51 -11.55 9.82
N TYR A 53 -1.61 -10.56 9.77
CA TYR A 53 -0.97 -10.14 8.53
C TYR A 53 0.30 -10.95 8.25
N THR A 54 0.58 -11.14 6.97
CA THR A 54 1.84 -11.71 6.51
C THR A 54 2.81 -10.60 6.13
N ILE A 55 4.06 -10.70 6.62
CA ILE A 55 5.12 -9.75 6.27
C ILE A 55 6.02 -10.40 5.23
N LEU A 56 6.21 -9.72 4.11
CA LEU A 56 7.20 -10.07 3.10
C LEU A 56 8.37 -9.12 3.18
N ARG A 57 9.55 -9.68 3.24
CA ARG A 57 10.81 -8.94 3.16
C ARG A 57 11.44 -9.19 1.80
N PRO A 58 11.54 -8.15 0.94
CA PRO A 58 12.13 -8.30 -0.37
C PRO A 58 13.62 -8.63 -0.25
N SER A 59 14.13 -9.39 -1.23
CA SER A 59 15.56 -9.63 -1.38
C SER A 59 16.24 -8.49 -2.12
N ASP A 60 17.58 -8.48 -2.12
CA ASP A 60 18.41 -7.44 -2.74
C ASP A 60 18.26 -7.32 -4.26
N ILE A 61 17.64 -8.31 -4.92
CA ILE A 61 17.33 -8.24 -6.36
C ILE A 61 16.19 -7.28 -6.69
N LEU A 62 15.42 -6.88 -5.67
CA LEU A 62 14.28 -5.98 -5.81
C LEU A 62 14.67 -4.54 -5.46
N GLU A 63 14.24 -3.61 -6.31
CA GLU A 63 14.37 -2.18 -6.03
C GLU A 63 13.34 -1.74 -4.99
N TYR A 64 13.73 -0.80 -4.13
CA TYR A 64 12.91 -0.26 -3.05
C TYR A 64 11.58 0.33 -3.56
N GLY A 65 10.47 -0.25 -3.12
CA GLY A 65 9.13 0.18 -3.51
C GLY A 65 8.63 -0.39 -4.85
N TYR A 66 9.44 -1.15 -5.60
CA TYR A 66 9.02 -1.69 -6.89
C TYR A 66 7.79 -2.61 -6.80
N LEU A 67 7.74 -3.48 -5.79
CA LEU A 67 6.62 -4.41 -5.64
C LEU A 67 5.31 -3.71 -5.27
N SER A 68 5.31 -2.50 -4.70
CA SER A 68 4.06 -1.77 -4.43
C SER A 68 3.31 -1.47 -5.73
N TYR A 69 4.02 -1.08 -6.78
CA TYR A 69 3.43 -0.87 -8.10
C TYR A 69 3.11 -2.18 -8.83
N TYR A 70 3.95 -3.20 -8.65
CA TYR A 70 3.70 -4.51 -9.22
C TYR A 70 2.42 -5.14 -8.64
N PHE A 71 2.21 -5.10 -7.34
CA PHE A 71 1.05 -5.66 -6.66
C PHE A 71 -0.28 -4.96 -7.00
N THR A 72 -0.23 -3.71 -7.44
CA THR A 72 -1.41 -2.97 -7.92
C THR A 72 -1.69 -3.19 -9.40
N SER A 73 -0.77 -3.84 -10.14
CA SER A 73 -0.91 -4.05 -11.57
C SER A 73 -2.06 -5.02 -11.89
N ARG A 74 -2.81 -4.72 -12.96
CA ARG A 74 -3.89 -5.62 -13.44
C ARG A 74 -3.41 -7.04 -13.72
N ARG A 75 -2.17 -7.19 -14.19
CA ARG A 75 -1.57 -8.49 -14.48
C ARG A 75 -1.41 -9.31 -13.21
N PHE A 76 -0.90 -8.70 -12.16
CA PHE A 76 -0.73 -9.35 -10.86
C PHE A 76 -2.08 -9.69 -10.23
N ILE A 77 -3.02 -8.75 -10.18
CA ILE A 77 -4.36 -8.98 -9.62
C ILE A 77 -5.07 -10.13 -10.33
N LYS A 78 -4.97 -10.22 -11.66
CA LYS A 78 -5.52 -11.36 -12.41
C LYS A 78 -4.85 -12.69 -12.05
N SER A 79 -3.55 -12.71 -11.80
CA SER A 79 -2.84 -13.93 -11.40
C SER A 79 -3.24 -14.46 -10.02
N LEU A 80 -3.71 -13.59 -9.14
CA LEU A 80 -4.22 -14.00 -7.81
C LEU A 80 -5.49 -14.85 -7.88
N ILE A 81 -6.24 -14.78 -8.99
CA ILE A 81 -7.46 -15.59 -9.18
C ILE A 81 -7.14 -17.08 -9.08
N ILE A 82 -5.96 -17.49 -9.53
CA ILE A 82 -5.53 -18.90 -9.56
C ILE A 82 -5.31 -19.44 -8.14
N VAL A 83 -4.83 -18.61 -7.22
CA VAL A 83 -4.48 -18.98 -5.84
C VAL A 83 -5.52 -18.55 -4.80
N THR A 84 -6.71 -18.16 -5.29
CA THR A 84 -7.78 -17.67 -4.41
C THR A 84 -8.91 -18.70 -4.32
N TYR A 85 -9.22 -19.12 -3.12
CA TYR A 85 -10.29 -20.07 -2.82
C TYR A 85 -11.47 -19.39 -2.15
N GLY A 86 -12.68 -19.87 -2.49
CA GLY A 86 -13.92 -19.46 -1.87
C GLY A 86 -14.89 -18.70 -2.80
N ILE A 87 -16.19 -18.96 -2.63
CA ILE A 87 -17.29 -18.47 -3.49
C ILE A 87 -18.03 -17.27 -2.86
N ARG A 88 -17.86 -17.03 -1.54
CA ARG A 88 -18.56 -15.97 -0.79
C ARG A 88 -17.59 -14.91 -0.27
N ASP A 89 -18.15 -13.81 0.27
CA ASP A 89 -17.41 -12.74 0.95
C ASP A 89 -16.39 -13.31 1.93
N GLY A 90 -15.10 -13.26 1.59
CA GLY A 90 -14.05 -13.90 2.38
C GLY A 90 -13.08 -14.76 1.59
N ARG A 91 -12.97 -14.54 0.27
CA ARG A 91 -11.91 -15.17 -0.52
C ARG A 91 -10.56 -14.96 0.14
N SER A 92 -9.93 -16.03 0.60
CA SER A 92 -8.59 -15.98 1.17
C SER A 92 -7.56 -16.44 0.14
N ILE A 93 -6.43 -15.75 0.12
CA ILE A 93 -5.27 -16.14 -0.69
C ILE A 93 -4.56 -17.28 0.06
N ASN A 94 -4.32 -18.39 -0.63
CA ASN A 94 -3.41 -19.40 -0.12
C ASN A 94 -1.97 -18.88 -0.26
N VAL A 95 -1.35 -18.54 0.88
CA VAL A 95 0.00 -17.95 0.92
C VAL A 95 1.04 -18.88 0.34
N GLY A 96 0.95 -20.18 0.62
CA GLY A 96 1.92 -21.17 0.13
C GLY A 96 1.92 -21.18 -1.41
N GLU A 97 0.78 -21.40 -2.02
CA GLU A 97 0.63 -21.40 -3.47
C GLU A 97 0.98 -20.05 -4.10
N TRP A 98 0.64 -18.94 -3.43
CA TRP A 98 0.99 -17.62 -3.90
C TRP A 98 2.52 -17.38 -3.91
N LEU A 99 3.24 -17.84 -2.88
CA LEU A 99 4.70 -17.75 -2.81
C LEU A 99 5.40 -18.65 -3.86
N ASP A 100 4.76 -19.75 -4.26
CA ASP A 100 5.26 -20.64 -5.30
C ASP A 100 5.03 -20.11 -6.72
N MET A 101 4.27 -19.04 -6.86
CA MET A 101 4.02 -18.42 -8.18
C MET A 101 5.31 -17.85 -8.78
N LYS A 102 5.65 -18.33 -9.96
CA LYS A 102 6.79 -17.80 -10.73
C LYS A 102 6.45 -16.46 -11.34
N VAL A 103 7.21 -15.45 -10.97
CA VAL A 103 7.07 -14.07 -11.45
C VAL A 103 8.32 -13.68 -12.22
N THR A 104 8.14 -13.14 -13.43
CA THR A 104 9.23 -12.56 -14.20
C THR A 104 9.51 -11.15 -13.70
N ILE A 105 10.68 -10.94 -13.13
CA ILE A 105 11.13 -9.65 -12.60
C ILE A 105 12.19 -9.07 -13.55
N PRO A 106 12.06 -7.81 -14.00
CA PRO A 106 13.07 -7.16 -14.84
C PRO A 106 14.36 -6.90 -14.07
N SER A 107 15.42 -6.50 -14.78
CA SER A 107 16.69 -6.10 -14.14
C SER A 107 16.48 -4.98 -13.13
N LYS A 108 17.30 -4.91 -12.10
CA LYS A 108 17.22 -3.90 -11.04
C LYS A 108 17.25 -2.47 -11.57
N GLU A 109 18.04 -2.22 -12.59
CA GLU A 109 18.10 -0.93 -13.29
C GLU A 109 16.74 -0.55 -13.90
N ARG A 110 16.10 -1.50 -14.58
CA ARG A 110 14.76 -1.30 -15.16
C ARG A 110 13.69 -1.10 -14.10
N GLN A 111 13.79 -1.82 -12.97
CA GLN A 111 12.89 -1.62 -11.82
C GLN A 111 13.02 -0.19 -11.29
N ARG A 112 14.27 0.30 -11.10
CA ARG A 112 14.54 1.66 -10.64
C ARG A 112 13.92 2.70 -11.55
N HIS A 113 14.14 2.58 -12.84
CA HIS A 113 13.58 3.49 -13.83
C HIS A 113 12.04 3.54 -13.78
N VAL A 114 11.38 2.38 -13.66
CA VAL A 114 9.93 2.31 -13.49
C VAL A 114 9.47 3.03 -12.22
N VAL A 115 10.14 2.80 -11.10
CA VAL A 115 9.81 3.45 -9.82
C VAL A 115 9.99 4.96 -9.91
N GLU A 116 11.07 5.45 -10.53
CA GLU A 116 11.34 6.88 -10.72
C GLU A 116 10.26 7.57 -11.55
N ILE A 117 9.88 6.96 -12.68
CA ILE A 117 8.82 7.50 -13.54
C ILE A 117 7.50 7.59 -12.78
N ILE A 118 7.07 6.50 -12.13
CA ILE A 118 5.79 6.49 -11.43
C ILE A 118 5.77 7.52 -10.29
N ARG A 119 6.84 7.59 -9.49
CA ARG A 119 6.96 8.60 -8.43
C ARG A 119 6.96 10.03 -8.95
N SER A 120 7.52 10.27 -10.14
CA SER A 120 7.45 11.58 -10.77
C SER A 120 6.00 11.95 -11.11
N ILE A 121 5.25 11.00 -11.69
CA ILE A 121 3.83 11.21 -12.01
C ILE A 121 3.00 11.42 -10.74
N GLU A 122 3.20 10.60 -9.70
CA GLU A 122 2.50 10.75 -8.41
C GLU A 122 2.73 12.14 -7.82
N ARG A 123 3.96 12.65 -7.86
CA ARG A 123 4.29 14.00 -7.39
C ARG A 123 3.57 15.09 -8.17
N GLU A 124 3.48 14.96 -9.50
CA GLU A 124 2.73 15.92 -10.32
C GLU A 124 1.24 15.89 -10.01
N VAL A 125 0.66 14.72 -9.76
CA VAL A 125 -0.73 14.59 -9.32
C VAL A 125 -0.94 15.27 -7.96
N GLU A 126 -0.09 15.01 -6.97
CA GLU A 126 -0.16 15.64 -5.64
C GLU A 126 -0.06 17.17 -5.73
N ASN A 127 0.86 17.69 -6.56
CA ASN A 127 1.00 19.13 -6.79
C ASN A 127 -0.27 19.71 -7.43
N GLY A 128 -0.86 19.01 -8.39
CA GLY A 128 -2.12 19.41 -9.03
C GLY A 128 -3.28 19.46 -8.04
N GLU A 129 -3.42 18.45 -7.20
CA GLU A 129 -4.46 18.41 -6.15
C GLU A 129 -4.28 19.53 -5.12
N ALA A 130 -3.06 19.80 -4.69
CA ALA A 130 -2.76 20.91 -3.79
C ALA A 130 -3.12 22.26 -4.43
N TYR A 131 -2.82 22.44 -5.73
CA TYR A 131 -3.18 23.64 -6.46
C TYR A 131 -4.70 23.84 -6.57
N VAL A 132 -5.45 22.78 -6.90
CA VAL A 132 -6.93 22.83 -6.95
C VAL A 132 -7.51 23.18 -5.57
N SER A 133 -6.97 22.61 -4.51
CA SER A 133 -7.38 22.92 -3.13
C SER A 133 -7.12 24.41 -2.79
N CYS A 134 -5.96 24.94 -3.16
CA CYS A 134 -5.62 26.35 -2.96
C CYS A 134 -6.62 27.28 -3.69
N LEU A 135 -6.90 27.00 -4.97
CA LEU A 135 -7.87 27.78 -5.76
C LEU A 135 -9.29 27.72 -5.16
N SER A 136 -9.69 26.56 -4.67
CA SER A 136 -10.99 26.37 -4.02
C SER A 136 -11.12 27.22 -2.75
N ASN A 137 -10.07 27.27 -1.94
CA ASN A 137 -10.01 28.09 -0.74
C ASN A 137 -10.05 29.59 -1.08
N GLN A 138 -9.31 30.00 -2.11
CA GLN A 138 -9.30 31.38 -2.59
C GLN A 138 -10.69 31.80 -3.10
N LYS A 139 -11.36 30.96 -3.88
CA LYS A 139 -12.74 31.18 -4.32
C LYS A 139 -13.68 31.37 -3.13
N GLN A 140 -13.61 30.50 -2.13
CA GLN A 140 -14.46 30.62 -0.94
C GLN A 140 -14.19 31.93 -0.17
N TYR A 141 -12.93 32.31 -0.04
CA TYR A 141 -12.55 33.55 0.59
C TYR A 141 -13.19 34.76 -0.14
N LEU A 142 -13.05 34.84 -1.45
CA LEU A 142 -13.62 35.92 -2.26
C LEU A 142 -15.14 35.97 -2.16
N LEU A 143 -15.82 34.81 -2.22
CA LEU A 143 -17.27 34.75 -2.07
C LEU A 143 -17.72 35.30 -0.71
N ARG A 144 -17.02 35.00 0.38
CA ARG A 144 -17.31 35.55 1.71
C ARG A 144 -17.09 37.06 1.78
N GLN A 145 -16.15 37.63 1.02
CA GLN A 145 -15.91 39.07 1.02
C GLN A 145 -16.92 39.83 0.15
N MET A 146 -17.49 39.19 -0.87
CA MET A 146 -18.40 39.82 -1.82
C MET A 146 -19.89 39.75 -1.42
N PHE A 147 -20.26 38.81 -0.57
CA PHE A 147 -21.64 38.50 -0.22
C PHE A 147 -21.92 38.55 1.30
N ILE A 148 -21.25 39.44 2.00
CA ILE A 148 -21.56 39.79 3.39
C ILE A 148 -22.74 40.75 3.46
#